data_c964fee43b6d58650d6379c529bb8a43
#
_entry.id   c964fee43b6d58650d6379c529bb8a43
#
_cell.length_a   1.000
_cell.length_b   1.000
_cell.length_c   1.000
_cell.angle_alpha   90.00
_cell.angle_beta   90.00
_cell.angle_gamma   90.00
#
_symmetry.space_group_name_H-M   'P 1'
#
loop_
_entity.id
_entity.type
_entity.pdbx_description
1 polymer ?
#
loop_
_entity_poly.entity_id
_entity_poly.type
_entity_poly.pdbx_seq_one_letter_code
_entity_poly.pdbx_strand_id
1 'polypeptide(L)'
;MSSHPFIVQRSPARPSNKTGRTSLTEEVELPPQLQEQLGRLQQLQQTLQAVMTQKQQLEIEASETDKAMAELDKVTDQTPVYKSVGSLLIKSERTALLAELKERKELLGTRITVLGRQEERTKERVKELQEKLQEKLRPSASAN
;
A
#
# COMPACT_ATOMS: atom_id res chain seq x y z
N MET A 1 -51.81 -11.20 -13.27
CA MET A 1 -51.40 -11.41 -13.03
C MET A 1 -50.61 -12.08 -12.59
N SER A 2 -50.36 -12.22 -12.51
CA SER A 2 -49.68 -12.69 -12.07
C SER A 2 -48.98 -13.41 -11.76
N SER A 3 -48.73 -13.68 -11.65
CA SER A 3 -48.08 -14.30 -11.28
C SER A 3 -47.19 -14.72 -11.03
N HIS A 4 -46.85 -14.61 -10.90
CA HIS A 4 -46.02 -14.96 -10.54
C HIS A 4 -45.24 -15.53 -10.17
N PRO A 5 -45.02 -15.66 -10.00
CA PRO A 5 -44.31 -16.01 -9.71
C PRO A 5 -43.62 -16.52 -9.18
N PHE A 6 -43.45 -16.57 -8.93
CA PHE A 6 -42.80 -16.97 -8.29
C PHE A 6 -42.03 -17.73 -8.19
N ILE A 7 -41.85 -17.72 -8.17
CA ILE A 7 -41.23 -18.34 -8.08
C ILE A 7 -40.45 -18.82 -7.72
N VAL A 8 -40.05 -18.76 -7.50
CA VAL A 8 -39.20 -19.14 -7.22
C VAL A 8 -38.54 -19.70 -6.73
N GLN A 9 -38.31 -19.86 -6.48
CA GLN A 9 -37.70 -20.31 -5.94
C GLN A 9 -36.91 -20.92 -5.74
N ARG A 10 -36.54 -21.07 -5.55
CA ARG A 10 -35.92 -21.66 -5.20
C ARG A 10 -35.07 -22.12 -4.99
N SER A 11 -34.45 -21.87 -5.12
CA SER A 11 -33.58 -22.22 -4.91
C SER A 11 -32.97 -22.82 -4.06
N PRO A 12 -33.15 -23.04 -3.44
CA PRO A 12 -32.78 -23.82 -2.43
C PRO A 12 -31.67 -24.70 -2.60
N ALA A 13 -31.49 -25.17 -3.49
CA ALA A 13 -30.53 -26.15 -3.70
C ALA A 13 -29.20 -25.95 -3.07
N ARG A 14 -28.84 -24.88 -2.79
CA ARG A 14 -27.63 -24.66 -2.32
C ARG A 14 -27.17 -25.31 -1.17
N PRO A 15 -27.90 -25.57 -0.31
CA PRO A 15 -27.48 -26.18 0.91
C PRO A 15 -26.69 -27.43 0.75
N SER A 16 -27.07 -28.26 -0.06
CA SER A 16 -26.40 -29.51 -0.14
C SER A 16 -24.97 -29.38 -0.51
N ASN A 17 -24.62 -28.36 -1.18
CA ASN A 17 -23.28 -28.21 -1.54
C ASN A 17 -22.37 -28.04 -0.41
N LYS A 18 -22.78 -27.37 0.57
CA LYS A 18 -21.98 -27.15 1.65
C LYS A 18 -21.49 -28.28 2.33
N THR A 19 -22.23 -29.27 2.46
CA THR A 19 -21.86 -30.41 3.20
C THR A 19 -20.61 -31.04 2.72
N GLY A 20 -20.52 -31.30 1.49
CA GLY A 20 -19.35 -31.98 0.98
C GLY A 20 -18.10 -31.18 1.15
N ARG A 21 -18.22 -29.91 1.00
CA ARG A 21 -17.12 -29.14 1.09
C ARG A 21 -16.56 -29.05 2.42
N THR A 22 -17.29 -29.00 3.40
CA THR A 22 -16.86 -28.92 4.74
C THR A 22 -15.91 -30.03 5.11
N SER A 23 -16.22 -31.23 4.72
CA SER A 23 -15.36 -32.33 5.05
C SER A 23 -14.01 -32.21 4.41
N LEU A 24 -13.95 -31.81 3.17
CA LEU A 24 -12.68 -31.66 2.51
C LEU A 24 -11.82 -30.59 3.16
N THR A 25 -12.44 -29.54 3.59
CA THR A 25 -11.72 -28.49 4.23
C THR A 25 -11.04 -28.96 5.51
N GLU A 26 -11.71 -29.77 6.25
CA GLU A 26 -11.14 -30.28 7.49
C GLU A 26 -9.90 -31.10 7.26
N GLU A 27 -9.86 -31.85 6.19
CA GLU A 27 -8.72 -32.70 5.91
C GLU A 27 -7.46 -31.95 5.57
N VAL A 28 -7.61 -30.74 5.05
CA VAL A 28 -6.45 -29.96 4.69
C VAL A 28 -6.16 -28.83 5.64
N GLU A 29 -6.62 -28.95 6.82
CA GLU A 29 -6.40 -27.89 7.80
C GLU A 29 -4.93 -27.79 8.16
N LEU A 30 -4.41 -26.57 8.17
CA LEU A 30 -3.02 -26.35 8.48
C LEU A 30 -2.77 -26.32 9.98
N PRO A 31 -1.58 -26.70 10.44
CA PRO A 31 -1.24 -26.57 11.84
C PRO A 31 -1.36 -25.13 12.30
N PRO A 32 -1.67 -24.91 13.58
CA PRO A 32 -1.84 -23.55 14.08
C PRO A 32 -0.63 -22.65 13.87
N GLN A 33 0.57 -23.21 13.97
CA GLN A 33 1.77 -22.44 13.74
C GLN A 33 1.86 -21.92 12.32
N LEU A 34 1.50 -22.75 11.36
CA LEU A 34 1.51 -22.34 9.97
C LEU A 34 0.43 -21.31 9.68
N GLN A 35 -0.72 -21.46 10.30
CA GLN A 35 -1.79 -20.49 10.15
C GLN A 35 -1.35 -19.13 10.66
N GLU A 36 -0.67 -19.13 11.80
CA GLU A 36 -0.18 -17.90 12.38
C GLU A 36 0.86 -17.23 11.49
N GLN A 37 1.77 -18.02 10.93
CA GLN A 37 2.79 -17.49 10.04
C GLN A 37 2.23 -16.96 8.74
N LEU A 38 1.20 -17.63 8.20
CA LEU A 38 0.53 -17.12 7.01
C LEU A 38 -0.17 -15.81 7.28
N GLY A 39 -0.80 -15.69 8.45
CA GLY A 39 -1.40 -14.44 8.85
C GLY A 39 -0.38 -13.33 8.99
N ARG A 40 0.77 -13.64 9.55
CA ARG A 40 1.84 -12.67 9.68
C ARG A 40 2.39 -12.25 8.31
N LEU A 41 2.51 -13.20 7.39
CA LEU A 41 2.96 -12.89 6.04
C LEU A 41 2.00 -11.93 5.36
N GLN A 42 0.70 -12.20 5.48
CA GLN A 42 -0.31 -11.31 4.93
C GLN A 42 -0.19 -9.91 5.50
N GLN A 43 0.02 -9.83 6.81
CA GLN A 43 0.14 -8.55 7.48
C GLN A 43 1.37 -7.78 7.01
N LEU A 44 2.49 -8.49 6.85
CA LEU A 44 3.71 -7.87 6.34
C LEU A 44 3.53 -7.37 4.91
N GLN A 45 2.83 -8.14 4.09
CA GLN A 45 2.58 -7.73 2.71
C GLN A 45 1.69 -6.49 2.65
N GLN A 46 0.71 -6.39 3.54
CA GLN A 46 -0.13 -5.20 3.63
C GLN A 46 0.69 -3.99 4.10
N THR A 47 1.56 -4.20 5.08
CA THR A 47 2.43 -3.13 5.55
C THR A 47 3.35 -2.66 4.44
N LEU A 48 3.92 -3.61 3.70
CA LEU A 48 4.80 -3.26 2.59
C LEU A 48 4.07 -2.42 1.55
N GLN A 49 2.85 -2.83 1.20
CA GLN A 49 2.07 -2.08 0.23
C GLN A 49 1.78 -0.67 0.72
N ALA A 50 1.45 -0.53 2.01
CA ALA A 50 1.16 0.79 2.59
C ALA A 50 2.40 1.69 2.57
N VAL A 51 3.57 1.13 2.90
CA VAL A 51 4.82 1.88 2.89
C VAL A 51 5.17 2.32 1.48
N MET A 52 5.02 1.42 0.51
CA MET A 52 5.32 1.74 -0.88
C MET A 52 4.40 2.84 -1.41
N THR A 53 3.12 2.77 -1.08
CA THR A 53 2.16 3.77 -1.50
C THR A 53 2.49 5.13 -0.89
N GLN A 54 2.80 5.14 0.39
CA GLN A 54 3.14 6.37 1.08
C GLN A 54 4.42 6.99 0.52
N LYS A 55 5.43 6.16 0.27
CA LYS A 55 6.68 6.62 -0.32
C LYS A 55 6.44 7.24 -1.69
N GLN A 56 5.62 6.59 -2.50
CA GLN A 56 5.31 7.08 -3.83
C GLN A 56 4.62 8.43 -3.79
N GLN A 57 3.69 8.62 -2.86
CA GLN A 57 3.02 9.90 -2.70
C GLN A 57 4.00 11.01 -2.34
N LEU A 58 4.95 10.72 -1.47
CA LEU A 58 5.95 11.70 -1.09
C LEU A 58 6.90 12.01 -2.26
N GLU A 59 7.20 11.01 -3.07
CA GLU A 59 8.03 11.23 -4.26
C GLU A 59 7.33 12.13 -5.28
N ILE A 60 6.02 11.95 -5.45
CA ILE A 60 5.25 12.82 -6.32
C ILE A 60 5.28 14.25 -5.79
N GLU A 61 5.09 14.39 -4.48
CA GLU A 61 5.12 15.71 -3.84
C GLU A 61 6.49 16.37 -3.97
N ALA A 62 7.56 15.59 -3.83
CA ALA A 62 8.91 16.11 -4.01
C ALA A 62 9.14 16.56 -5.45
N SER A 63 8.61 15.82 -6.41
CA SER A 63 8.71 16.18 -7.81
C SER A 63 7.97 17.47 -8.11
N GLU A 64 6.79 17.64 -7.53
CA GLU A 64 6.01 18.87 -7.69
C GLU A 64 6.74 20.05 -7.06
N THR A 65 7.39 19.84 -5.93
CA THR A 65 8.17 20.88 -5.27
C THR A 65 9.34 21.30 -6.14
N ASP A 66 10.03 20.35 -6.75
CA ASP A 66 11.13 20.64 -7.67
C ASP A 66 10.65 21.45 -8.87
N LYS A 67 9.50 21.09 -9.42
CA LYS A 67 8.94 21.83 -10.54
C LYS A 67 8.59 23.26 -10.17
N ALA A 68 8.02 23.44 -9.00
CA ALA A 68 7.68 24.79 -8.53
C ALA A 68 8.94 25.62 -8.34
N MET A 69 10.00 25.03 -7.78
CA MET A 69 11.26 25.75 -7.62
C MET A 69 11.87 26.12 -8.96
N ALA A 70 11.79 25.22 -9.93
CA ALA A 70 12.30 25.49 -11.27
C ALA A 70 11.56 26.65 -11.93
N GLU A 71 10.23 26.70 -11.72
CA GLU A 71 9.45 27.82 -12.28
C GLU A 71 9.81 29.14 -11.60
N LEU A 72 10.03 29.12 -10.30
CA LEU A 72 10.45 30.33 -9.59
C LEU A 72 11.83 30.81 -10.00
N ASP A 73 12.69 29.88 -10.41
CA ASP A 73 14.02 30.26 -10.91
C ASP A 73 13.99 31.01 -12.23
N LYS A 74 12.91 30.85 -13.01
CA LYS A 74 12.79 31.48 -14.30
C LYS A 74 12.30 32.92 -14.24
N VAL A 75 11.81 33.36 -13.10
CA VAL A 75 11.27 34.71 -12.93
C VAL A 75 12.17 35.52 -12.03
N THR A 76 11.90 36.84 -11.95
CA THR A 76 12.71 37.73 -11.14
C THR A 76 12.04 38.02 -9.81
N ASP A 77 12.77 38.71 -8.94
CA ASP A 77 12.22 39.07 -7.64
C ASP A 77 11.07 40.07 -7.74
N GLN A 78 10.95 40.79 -8.85
CA GLN A 78 9.84 41.68 -9.04
C GLN A 78 8.61 41.03 -9.63
N THR A 79 8.72 39.81 -10.07
CA THR A 79 7.57 39.10 -10.64
C THR A 79 6.57 38.78 -9.55
N PRO A 80 5.29 39.09 -9.72
CA PRO A 80 4.30 38.73 -8.72
C PRO A 80 4.17 37.21 -8.64
N VAL A 81 4.25 36.67 -7.44
CA VAL A 81 4.06 35.24 -7.23
C VAL A 81 2.99 35.04 -6.16
N TYR A 82 2.30 33.92 -6.25
CA TYR A 82 1.19 33.64 -5.37
C TYR A 82 1.33 32.24 -4.80
N LYS A 83 0.89 32.09 -3.56
CA LYS A 83 0.90 30.81 -2.88
C LYS A 83 -0.55 30.34 -2.75
N SER A 84 -0.77 29.07 -3.08
CA SER A 84 -2.09 28.47 -2.97
C SER A 84 -2.25 27.87 -1.58
N VAL A 85 -3.27 28.31 -0.85
CA VAL A 85 -3.57 27.80 0.49
C VAL A 85 -5.05 27.46 0.50
N GLY A 86 -5.35 26.19 0.43
CA GLY A 86 -6.73 25.74 0.26
C GLY A 86 -7.29 26.30 -1.03
N SER A 87 -8.39 27.02 -0.93
CA SER A 87 -9.02 27.63 -2.10
C SER A 87 -8.58 29.07 -2.33
N LEU A 88 -7.59 29.54 -1.56
CA LEU A 88 -7.14 30.92 -1.67
C LEU A 88 -5.78 31.01 -2.38
N LEU A 89 -5.60 32.11 -3.12
CA LEU A 89 -4.30 32.46 -3.66
C LEU A 89 -3.82 33.69 -2.92
N ILE A 90 -2.67 33.58 -2.30
CA ILE A 90 -2.13 34.64 -1.46
C ILE A 90 -0.84 35.14 -2.09
N LYS A 91 -0.75 36.47 -2.27
CA LYS A 91 0.47 37.03 -2.81
C LYS A 91 1.64 36.77 -1.88
N SER A 92 2.77 36.46 -2.48
CA SER A 92 3.95 36.09 -1.71
C SER A 92 5.18 36.70 -2.37
N GLU A 93 6.34 36.44 -1.78
CA GLU A 93 7.62 36.89 -2.30
C GLU A 93 8.38 35.71 -2.88
N ARG A 94 9.04 35.93 -4.02
CA ARG A 94 9.79 34.87 -4.68
C ARG A 94 10.83 34.24 -3.76
N THR A 95 11.63 35.08 -3.08
CA THR A 95 12.69 34.57 -2.21
C THR A 95 12.14 33.79 -1.03
N ALA A 96 11.02 34.26 -0.46
CA ALA A 96 10.40 33.57 0.66
C ALA A 96 9.84 32.22 0.22
N LEU A 97 9.22 32.16 -0.96
CA LEU A 97 8.69 30.90 -1.47
C LEU A 97 9.79 29.92 -1.80
N LEU A 98 10.91 30.38 -2.37
CA LEU A 98 12.03 29.50 -2.66
C LEU A 98 12.60 28.90 -1.37
N ALA A 99 12.72 29.69 -0.32
CA ALA A 99 13.19 29.19 0.95
C ALA A 99 12.25 28.16 1.54
N GLU A 100 10.96 28.43 1.45
CA GLU A 100 9.94 27.51 1.97
C GLU A 100 9.94 26.20 1.20
N LEU A 101 10.02 26.26 -0.12
CA LEU A 101 10.06 25.07 -0.96
C LEU A 101 11.32 24.24 -0.74
N LYS A 102 12.43 24.93 -0.54
CA LYS A 102 13.68 24.23 -0.28
C LYS A 102 13.62 23.46 1.03
N GLU A 103 13.06 24.07 2.04
CA GLU A 103 12.89 23.42 3.33
C GLU A 103 11.95 22.21 3.21
N ARG A 104 10.87 22.38 2.44
CA ARG A 104 9.93 21.29 2.21
C ARG A 104 10.58 20.14 1.47
N LYS A 105 11.40 20.45 0.47
CA LYS A 105 12.11 19.43 -0.27
C LYS A 105 13.02 18.62 0.62
N GLU A 106 13.73 19.27 1.52
CA GLU A 106 14.62 18.58 2.46
C GLU A 106 13.84 17.66 3.38
N LEU A 107 12.69 18.13 3.88
CA LEU A 107 11.85 17.33 4.76
C LEU A 107 11.30 16.11 4.01
N LEU A 108 10.83 16.31 2.79
CA LEU A 108 10.33 15.22 1.97
C LEU A 108 11.43 14.19 1.69
N GLY A 109 12.64 14.68 1.38
CA GLY A 109 13.76 13.79 1.13
C GLY A 109 14.08 12.91 2.33
N THR A 110 14.05 13.49 3.52
CA THR A 110 14.29 12.74 4.74
C THR A 110 13.22 11.67 4.94
N ARG A 111 11.97 12.02 4.74
CA ARG A 111 10.87 11.07 4.90
C ARG A 111 10.95 9.95 3.88
N ILE A 112 11.26 10.29 2.64
CA ILE A 112 11.40 9.29 1.58
C ILE A 112 12.52 8.31 1.93
N THR A 113 13.63 8.81 2.45
CA THR A 113 14.74 7.96 2.86
C THR A 113 14.33 6.99 3.97
N VAL A 114 13.62 7.49 4.96
CA VAL A 114 13.15 6.66 6.07
C VAL A 114 12.20 5.59 5.58
N LEU A 115 11.25 5.96 4.71
CA LEU A 115 10.31 5.00 4.16
C LEU A 115 11.01 3.98 3.26
N GLY A 116 12.05 4.40 2.54
CA GLY A 116 12.84 3.48 1.73
C GLY A 116 13.53 2.42 2.57
N ARG A 117 14.06 2.80 3.72
CA ARG A 117 14.66 1.82 4.64
C ARG A 117 13.61 0.88 5.20
N GLN A 118 12.46 1.42 5.55
CA GLN A 118 11.37 0.62 6.07
C GLN A 118 10.88 -0.37 5.01
N GLU A 119 10.79 0.08 3.78
CA GLU A 119 10.41 -0.76 2.64
C GLU A 119 11.38 -1.93 2.49
N GLU A 120 12.67 -1.64 2.51
CA GLU A 120 13.68 -2.69 2.34
C GLU A 120 13.65 -3.70 3.49
N ARG A 121 13.51 -3.24 4.71
CA ARG A 121 13.43 -4.14 5.85
C ARG A 121 12.19 -5.02 5.79
N THR A 122 11.07 -4.44 5.36
CA THR A 122 9.83 -5.20 5.26
C THR A 122 9.92 -6.22 4.14
N LYS A 123 10.52 -5.86 3.02
CA LYS A 123 10.74 -6.81 1.93
C LYS A 123 11.57 -8.00 2.38
N GLU A 124 12.60 -7.75 3.14
CA GLU A 124 13.43 -8.83 3.65
C GLU A 124 12.66 -9.76 4.58
N ARG A 125 11.83 -9.18 5.44
CA ARG A 125 11.02 -10.00 6.34
C ARG A 125 10.01 -10.85 5.58
N VAL A 126 9.40 -10.26 4.55
CA VAL A 126 8.48 -11.00 3.70
C VAL A 126 9.20 -12.17 3.05
N LYS A 127 10.38 -11.91 2.50
CA LYS A 127 11.15 -12.94 1.83
C LYS A 127 11.54 -14.06 2.78
N GLU A 128 12.04 -13.71 3.95
CA GLU A 128 12.44 -14.69 4.94
C GLU A 128 11.27 -15.58 5.37
N LEU A 129 10.13 -14.95 5.59
CA LEU A 129 8.96 -15.70 6.02
C LEU A 129 8.42 -16.58 4.91
N GLN A 130 8.46 -16.09 3.67
CA GLN A 130 8.06 -16.90 2.52
C GLN A 130 8.96 -18.13 2.38
N GLU A 131 10.25 -17.95 2.56
CA GLU A 131 11.18 -19.05 2.45
C GLU A 131 10.96 -20.09 3.55
N LYS A 132 10.71 -19.61 4.76
CA LYS A 132 10.42 -20.52 5.87
C LYS A 132 9.14 -21.30 5.63
N LEU A 133 8.12 -20.63 5.10
CA LEU A 133 6.85 -21.30 4.83
C LEU A 133 7.00 -22.32 3.72
N GLN A 134 7.74 -21.99 2.68
CA GLN A 134 7.99 -22.93 1.61
C GLN A 134 8.70 -24.18 2.11
N GLU A 135 9.65 -24.00 2.99
CA GLU A 135 10.37 -25.11 3.57
C GLU A 135 9.47 -26.02 4.37
N LYS A 136 8.59 -25.42 5.18
CA LYS A 136 7.66 -26.20 6.00
C LYS A 136 6.59 -26.90 5.19
N LEU A 137 6.23 -26.32 4.05
CA LEU A 137 5.22 -26.91 3.18
C LEU A 137 5.81 -27.93 2.19
N ARG A 138 7.12 -28.07 2.16
CA ARG A 138 7.76 -29.00 1.25
C ARG A 138 7.38 -30.42 1.62
N PRO A 139 7.09 -31.28 0.66
CA PRO A 139 6.72 -32.65 0.99
C PRO A 139 7.81 -33.36 1.77
N SER A 140 7.43 -34.11 2.75
CA SER A 140 8.41 -34.80 3.57
C SER A 140 9.16 -35.87 2.80
N ALA A 141 8.61 -36.34 1.70
CA ALA A 141 9.31 -37.31 0.90
C ALA A 141 10.61 -36.76 0.40
N SER A 142 10.71 -35.50 0.24
CA SER A 142 11.94 -34.93 -0.25
C SER A 142 13.04 -35.02 0.80
N ALA A 143 12.71 -35.30 2.00
CA ALA A 143 13.70 -35.44 3.04
C ALA A 143 14.50 -36.73 2.91
N ASN A 144 14.00 -37.64 2.18
CA ASN A 144 14.74 -38.86 1.94
C ASN A 144 15.69 -38.75 0.79
#